data_a4c1f6d1faa8979e94552ff385095e60
#
_entry.id   a4c1f6d1faa8979e94552ff385095e60
#
_cell.length_a   1.000
_cell.length_b   1.000
_cell.length_c   1.000
_cell.angle_alpha   90.00
_cell.angle_beta   90.00
_cell.angle_gamma   90.00
#
_symmetry.space_group_name_H-M   'P 1'
#
loop_
_entity.id
_entity.type
_entity.pdbx_description
1 polymer ?
#
loop_
_entity_poly.entity_id
_entity_poly.type
_entity_poly.pdbx_seq_one_letter_code
_entity_poly.pdbx_strand_id
1 'polypeptide(L)'
;MIIPVITTTQLPNYETPASAGMDVRANFDNIVEKFLFNTTIKEHENVRIDVNGNTHHLIESITINPGGRALIPTGLRVAIPEGYEIQVRPRSGLAIKNGITLLNTPGTIDADYRGDIGVIVINHGTEPFTIMSGDRIGQIVLNKVERIEWKEVDNLSDTIRGEGGFGSTGK
;
A
#
# COMPACT_ATOMS: atom_id res chain seq x y z
N MET A 1 -21.31 6.32 2.22
CA MET A 1 -20.35 7.42 2.54
C MET A 1 -19.73 7.88 1.23
N ILE A 2 -19.54 9.19 1.05
CA ILE A 2 -18.89 9.77 -0.13
C ILE A 2 -17.51 10.25 0.30
N ILE A 3 -16.46 9.84 -0.39
CA ILE A 3 -15.08 10.25 -0.13
C ILE A 3 -14.57 11.04 -1.35
N PRO A 4 -14.20 12.32 -1.20
CA PRO A 4 -13.58 13.09 -2.28
C PRO A 4 -12.26 12.44 -2.71
N VAL A 5 -12.02 12.39 -4.02
CA VAL A 5 -10.85 11.76 -4.61
C VAL A 5 -10.31 12.59 -5.78
N ILE A 6 -8.99 12.65 -5.89
CA ILE A 6 -8.27 13.06 -7.09
C ILE A 6 -7.55 11.82 -7.60
N THR A 7 -7.67 11.54 -8.89
CA THR A 7 -7.01 10.38 -9.49
C THR A 7 -6.50 10.68 -10.88
N THR A 8 -5.38 10.07 -11.23
CA THR A 8 -4.80 10.03 -12.59
C THR A 8 -4.97 8.64 -13.21
N THR A 9 -5.63 7.72 -12.51
CA THR A 9 -5.90 6.35 -12.95
C THR A 9 -7.38 6.01 -12.83
N GLN A 10 -7.73 4.77 -13.18
CA GLN A 10 -9.07 4.24 -12.94
C GLN A 10 -9.38 4.21 -11.45
N LEU A 11 -10.55 4.71 -11.06
CA LEU A 11 -11.02 4.63 -9.68
C LEU A 11 -11.13 3.17 -9.23
N PRO A 12 -10.67 2.84 -8.01
CA PRO A 12 -10.94 1.55 -7.40
C PRO A 12 -12.44 1.32 -7.24
N ASN A 13 -12.86 0.10 -7.41
CA ASN A 13 -14.25 -0.31 -7.24
C ASN A 13 -14.34 -1.65 -6.52
N TYR A 14 -15.49 -1.91 -5.90
CA TYR A 14 -15.79 -3.21 -5.32
C TYR A 14 -16.12 -4.21 -6.43
N GLU A 15 -15.40 -5.31 -6.49
CA GLU A 15 -15.61 -6.34 -7.52
C GLU A 15 -16.95 -7.07 -7.35
N THR A 16 -17.46 -7.18 -6.12
CA THR A 16 -18.76 -7.76 -5.80
C THR A 16 -19.47 -6.91 -4.75
N PRO A 17 -20.82 -7.01 -4.64
CA PRO A 17 -21.57 -6.26 -3.61
C PRO A 17 -21.14 -6.53 -2.16
N ALA A 18 -20.51 -7.67 -1.90
CA ALA A 18 -20.03 -8.06 -0.57
C ALA A 18 -18.51 -7.93 -0.40
N SER A 19 -17.78 -7.40 -1.39
CA SER A 19 -16.35 -7.15 -1.25
C SER A 19 -16.09 -6.11 -0.16
N ALA A 20 -15.12 -6.37 0.72
CA ALA A 20 -14.69 -5.43 1.75
C ALA A 20 -13.60 -4.46 1.26
N GLY A 21 -12.82 -4.88 0.26
CA GLY A 21 -11.71 -4.12 -0.30
C GLY A 21 -11.89 -3.82 -1.78
N MET A 22 -11.19 -2.79 -2.23
CA MET A 22 -11.07 -2.39 -3.63
C MET A 22 -9.62 -2.51 -4.06
N ASP A 23 -9.35 -3.15 -5.21
CA ASP A 23 -7.97 -3.25 -5.73
C ASP A 23 -7.45 -1.88 -6.15
N VAL A 24 -6.18 -1.59 -5.83
CA VAL A 24 -5.43 -0.43 -6.30
C VAL A 24 -4.38 -0.86 -7.32
N ARG A 25 -4.12 0.04 -8.27
CA ARG A 25 -3.24 -0.23 -9.42
C ARG A 25 -1.97 0.60 -9.34
N ALA A 26 -0.89 0.04 -9.87
CA ALA A 26 0.37 0.75 -10.06
C ALA A 26 0.18 1.93 -11.03
N ASN A 27 0.75 3.08 -10.68
CA ASN A 27 0.87 4.25 -11.54
C ASN A 27 2.30 4.78 -11.46
N PHE A 28 3.01 4.81 -12.58
CA PHE A 28 4.41 5.23 -12.59
C PHE A 28 4.62 6.71 -12.89
N ASP A 29 3.56 7.50 -13.08
CA ASP A 29 3.68 8.93 -13.40
C ASP A 29 4.48 9.74 -12.35
N ASN A 30 4.48 9.27 -11.10
CA ASN A 30 5.14 9.94 -9.97
C ASN A 30 6.09 9.03 -9.19
N ILE A 31 6.77 8.10 -9.88
CA ILE A 31 7.73 7.22 -9.21
C ILE A 31 8.89 8.01 -8.62
N VAL A 32 9.34 7.60 -7.45
CA VAL A 32 10.48 8.21 -6.75
C VAL A 32 11.59 7.18 -6.61
N GLU A 33 12.61 7.25 -7.44
CA GLU A 33 13.69 6.25 -7.55
C GLU A 33 14.40 5.96 -6.23
N LYS A 34 14.56 6.95 -5.35
CA LYS A 34 15.20 6.75 -4.03
C LYS A 34 14.47 5.74 -3.13
N PHE A 35 13.24 5.37 -3.45
CA PHE A 35 12.46 4.37 -2.73
C PHE A 35 12.43 3.01 -3.42
N LEU A 36 13.32 2.80 -4.39
CA LEU A 36 13.53 1.53 -5.07
C LEU A 36 14.78 0.86 -4.51
N PHE A 37 14.66 -0.39 -4.07
CA PHE A 37 15.76 -1.16 -3.52
C PHE A 37 15.79 -2.55 -4.14
N ASN A 38 16.95 -2.94 -4.71
CA ASN A 38 17.13 -4.19 -5.42
C ASN A 38 16.05 -4.40 -6.51
N THR A 39 15.91 -3.39 -7.36
CA THR A 39 14.94 -3.35 -8.45
C THR A 39 15.62 -3.02 -9.76
N THR A 40 14.95 -3.33 -10.86
CA THR A 40 15.35 -2.92 -12.22
C THR A 40 14.19 -2.14 -12.84
N ILE A 41 14.48 -0.96 -13.36
CA ILE A 41 13.53 -0.13 -14.11
C ILE A 41 13.72 -0.40 -15.59
N LYS A 42 12.63 -0.59 -16.33
CA LYS A 42 12.58 -0.53 -17.77
C LYS A 42 11.83 0.74 -18.18
N GLU A 43 12.53 1.59 -18.91
CA GLU A 43 11.95 2.83 -19.46
C GLU A 43 11.30 2.56 -20.81
N HIS A 44 10.28 3.33 -21.12
CA HIS A 44 9.62 3.33 -22.42
C HIS A 44 10.50 4.09 -23.42
N GLU A 45 10.47 3.72 -24.70
CA GLU A 45 11.18 4.46 -25.76
C GLU A 45 10.64 5.89 -25.94
N ASN A 46 9.38 6.14 -25.58
CA ASN A 46 8.77 7.46 -25.62
C ASN A 46 9.10 8.26 -24.36
N VAL A 47 9.30 9.56 -24.56
CA VAL A 47 9.51 10.52 -23.47
C VAL A 47 8.30 11.46 -23.37
N ARG A 48 8.01 11.93 -22.15
CA ARG A 48 7.05 12.99 -21.91
C ARG A 48 7.81 14.31 -21.73
N ILE A 49 7.35 15.38 -22.38
CA ILE A 49 7.87 16.72 -22.20
C ILE A 49 6.87 17.51 -21.35
N ASP A 50 7.34 18.06 -20.22
CA ASP A 50 6.51 18.89 -19.36
C ASP A 50 6.32 20.32 -19.93
N VAL A 51 5.48 21.11 -19.26
CA VAL A 51 5.17 22.50 -19.67
C VAL A 51 6.39 23.44 -19.63
N ASN A 52 7.48 23.06 -18.96
CA ASN A 52 8.72 23.79 -18.85
C ASN A 52 9.78 23.31 -19.87
N GLY A 53 9.45 22.29 -20.69
CA GLY A 53 10.34 21.71 -21.69
C GLY A 53 11.28 20.63 -21.15
N ASN A 54 11.10 20.15 -19.90
CA ASN A 54 11.91 19.06 -19.36
C ASN A 54 11.44 17.71 -19.93
N THR A 55 12.40 16.87 -20.24
CA THR A 55 12.16 15.52 -20.73
C THR A 55 12.06 14.56 -19.55
N HIS A 56 10.97 13.80 -19.50
CA HIS A 56 10.75 12.72 -18.53
C HIS A 56 10.65 11.39 -19.25
N HIS A 57 11.49 10.44 -18.87
CA HIS A 57 11.38 9.08 -19.35
C HIS A 57 10.15 8.42 -18.71
N LEU A 58 9.32 7.79 -19.54
CA LEU A 58 8.18 7.03 -19.05
C LEU A 58 8.65 5.66 -18.60
N ILE A 59 8.26 5.24 -17.40
CA ILE A 59 8.59 3.91 -16.89
C ILE A 59 7.58 2.92 -17.45
N GLU A 60 8.07 1.89 -18.14
CA GLU A 60 7.27 0.78 -18.64
C GLU A 60 6.98 -0.24 -17.54
N SER A 61 8.02 -0.63 -16.83
CA SER A 61 7.92 -1.64 -15.77
C SER A 61 8.99 -1.49 -14.70
N ILE A 62 8.68 -2.05 -13.51
CA ILE A 62 9.60 -2.17 -12.39
C ILE A 62 9.68 -3.64 -12.03
N THR A 63 10.88 -4.21 -12.09
CA THR A 63 11.14 -5.57 -11.65
C THR A 63 11.75 -5.54 -10.26
N ILE A 64 11.10 -6.21 -9.31
CA ILE A 64 11.55 -6.36 -7.92
C ILE A 64 12.20 -7.73 -7.78
N ASN A 65 13.51 -7.76 -7.56
CA ASN A 65 14.24 -9.00 -7.36
C ASN A 65 13.91 -9.62 -5.98
N PRO A 66 14.20 -10.91 -5.75
CA PRO A 66 14.07 -11.52 -4.42
C PRO A 66 14.73 -10.69 -3.32
N GLY A 67 14.00 -10.39 -2.24
CA GLY A 67 14.41 -9.49 -1.17
C GLY A 67 14.35 -7.99 -1.51
N GLY A 68 14.01 -7.63 -2.75
CA GLY A 68 13.84 -6.25 -3.18
C GLY A 68 12.50 -5.66 -2.73
N ARG A 69 12.43 -4.31 -2.71
CA ARG A 69 11.21 -3.57 -2.39
C ARG A 69 11.12 -2.28 -3.17
N ALA A 70 9.91 -1.80 -3.36
CA ALA A 70 9.63 -0.55 -4.07
C ALA A 70 8.41 0.14 -3.48
N LEU A 71 8.45 1.48 -3.38
CA LEU A 71 7.27 2.30 -3.17
C LEU A 71 6.64 2.57 -4.54
N ILE A 72 5.48 1.99 -4.78
CA ILE A 72 4.73 2.13 -6.03
C ILE A 72 3.56 3.08 -5.81
N PRO A 73 3.53 4.24 -6.48
CA PRO A 73 2.39 5.15 -6.45
C PRO A 73 1.15 4.52 -7.08
N THR A 74 -0.03 4.99 -6.67
CA THR A 74 -1.32 4.56 -7.23
C THR A 74 -2.02 5.63 -8.04
N GLY A 75 -1.54 6.88 -8.00
CA GLY A 75 -2.21 8.02 -8.59
C GLY A 75 -3.50 8.42 -7.88
N LEU A 76 -3.76 7.88 -6.67
CA LEU A 76 -4.93 8.18 -5.85
C LEU A 76 -4.57 9.11 -4.70
N ARG A 77 -5.34 10.21 -4.58
CA ARG A 77 -5.31 11.12 -3.43
C ARG A 77 -6.73 11.26 -2.90
N VAL A 78 -6.93 11.08 -1.62
CA VAL A 78 -8.26 11.00 -1.00
C VAL A 78 -8.39 11.94 0.18
N ALA A 79 -9.63 12.37 0.47
CA ALA A 79 -9.97 13.09 1.69
C ALA A 79 -10.84 12.19 2.57
N ILE A 80 -10.21 11.45 3.46
CA ILE A 80 -10.89 10.53 4.37
C ILE A 80 -11.56 11.36 5.47
N PRO A 81 -12.84 11.10 5.84
CA PRO A 81 -13.48 11.75 6.95
C PRO A 81 -12.82 11.41 8.29
N GLU A 82 -12.81 12.35 9.24
CA GLU A 82 -12.36 12.09 10.61
C GLU A 82 -13.13 10.92 11.24
N GLY A 83 -12.44 10.12 12.05
CA GLY A 83 -12.95 8.87 12.62
C GLY A 83 -12.86 7.67 11.69
N TYR A 84 -12.20 7.81 10.53
CA TYR A 84 -11.92 6.72 9.59
C TYR A 84 -10.47 6.75 9.14
N GLU A 85 -9.98 5.58 8.71
CA GLU A 85 -8.71 5.38 8.01
C GLU A 85 -8.94 4.55 6.75
N ILE A 86 -7.98 4.56 5.84
CA ILE A 86 -7.88 3.54 4.80
C ILE A 86 -6.67 2.66 5.11
N GLN A 87 -6.88 1.34 5.14
CA GLN A 87 -5.80 0.37 5.22
C GLN A 87 -5.44 -0.13 3.82
N VAL A 88 -4.15 -0.08 3.51
CA VAL A 88 -3.59 -0.72 2.32
C VAL A 88 -3.14 -2.13 2.71
N ARG A 89 -3.69 -3.14 2.05
CA ARG A 89 -3.49 -4.56 2.34
C ARG A 89 -2.95 -5.30 1.13
N PRO A 90 -2.19 -6.41 1.31
CA PRO A 90 -1.74 -7.23 0.19
C PRO A 90 -2.90 -7.95 -0.49
N ARG A 91 -2.65 -8.40 -1.70
CA ARG A 91 -3.54 -9.28 -2.45
C ARG A 91 -3.13 -10.73 -2.23
N SER A 92 -4.09 -11.56 -1.80
CA SER A 92 -3.84 -12.98 -1.49
C SER A 92 -3.24 -13.76 -2.65
N GLY A 93 -3.69 -13.46 -3.89
CA GLY A 93 -3.18 -14.11 -5.09
C GLY A 93 -1.70 -13.81 -5.37
N LEU A 94 -1.25 -12.57 -5.15
CA LEU A 94 0.16 -12.19 -5.29
C LEU A 94 1.00 -12.82 -4.17
N ALA A 95 0.47 -12.83 -2.95
CA ALA A 95 1.16 -13.41 -1.81
C ALA A 95 1.43 -14.90 -1.99
N ILE A 96 0.40 -15.69 -2.29
CA ILE A 96 0.54 -17.17 -2.36
C ILE A 96 1.28 -17.62 -3.63
N LYS A 97 1.09 -16.96 -4.77
CA LYS A 97 1.67 -17.41 -6.03
C LYS A 97 3.09 -16.90 -6.25
N ASN A 98 3.39 -15.70 -5.81
CA ASN A 98 4.62 -15.00 -6.15
C ASN A 98 5.45 -14.58 -4.92
N GLY A 99 4.95 -14.76 -3.70
CA GLY A 99 5.62 -14.27 -2.49
C GLY A 99 5.61 -12.74 -2.38
N ILE A 100 4.73 -12.05 -3.11
CA ILE A 100 4.64 -10.59 -3.13
C ILE A 100 3.65 -10.12 -2.06
N THR A 101 4.12 -9.22 -1.21
CA THR A 101 3.30 -8.62 -0.15
C THR A 101 3.63 -7.15 0.05
N LEU A 102 3.03 -6.52 1.05
CA LEU A 102 3.36 -5.16 1.46
C LEU A 102 4.27 -5.23 2.69
N LEU A 103 5.36 -4.48 2.65
CA LEU A 103 6.35 -4.49 3.74
C LEU A 103 5.79 -3.98 5.06
N ASN A 104 4.89 -2.99 5.01
CA ASN A 104 4.24 -2.36 6.17
C ASN A 104 2.76 -2.76 6.27
N THR A 105 2.44 -4.03 6.11
CA THR A 105 1.04 -4.49 6.10
C THR A 105 0.43 -4.60 7.51
N PRO A 106 -0.78 -4.05 7.73
CA PRO A 106 -1.50 -3.13 6.86
C PRO A 106 -0.86 -1.73 6.86
N GLY A 107 -0.77 -1.11 5.69
CA GLY A 107 -0.37 0.29 5.58
C GLY A 107 -1.52 1.20 6.00
N THR A 108 -1.28 2.19 6.84
CA THR A 108 -2.29 3.13 7.33
C THR A 108 -2.26 4.41 6.50
N ILE A 109 -3.42 4.85 6.04
CA ILE A 109 -3.65 6.16 5.43
C ILE A 109 -4.58 6.95 6.35
N ASP A 110 -4.02 7.97 6.96
CA ASP A 110 -4.69 8.81 7.94
C ASP A 110 -5.73 9.74 7.31
N ALA A 111 -6.71 10.18 8.11
CA ALA A 111 -7.77 11.06 7.65
C ALA A 111 -7.27 12.43 7.14
N ASP A 112 -6.15 12.93 7.66
CA ASP A 112 -5.52 14.20 7.29
C ASP A 112 -4.45 14.07 6.19
N TYR A 113 -4.12 12.85 5.75
CA TYR A 113 -3.21 12.65 4.63
C TYR A 113 -3.84 13.08 3.30
N ARG A 114 -3.07 13.83 2.48
CA ARG A 114 -3.53 14.36 1.17
C ARG A 114 -2.57 14.03 0.03
N GLY A 115 -1.52 13.25 0.30
CA GLY A 115 -0.58 12.79 -0.72
C GLY A 115 -1.13 11.63 -1.56
N ASP A 116 -0.34 11.20 -2.53
CA ASP A 116 -0.61 9.98 -3.32
C ASP A 116 -0.52 8.75 -2.41
N ILE A 117 -1.50 7.86 -2.50
CA ILE A 117 -1.46 6.58 -1.81
C ILE A 117 -0.39 5.71 -2.47
N GLY A 118 0.69 5.46 -1.75
CA GLY A 118 1.78 4.60 -2.20
C GLY A 118 1.67 3.20 -1.59
N VAL A 119 2.05 2.19 -2.36
CA VAL A 119 2.10 0.78 -1.93
C VAL A 119 3.56 0.36 -1.82
N ILE A 120 4.01 -0.01 -0.60
CA ILE A 120 5.37 -0.50 -0.37
C ILE A 120 5.39 -2.01 -0.63
N VAL A 121 5.67 -2.37 -1.88
CA VAL A 121 5.73 -3.77 -2.32
C VAL A 121 7.08 -4.37 -1.96
N ILE A 122 7.09 -5.61 -1.45
CA ILE A 122 8.29 -6.42 -1.20
C ILE A 122 8.14 -7.78 -1.85
N ASN A 123 9.25 -8.30 -2.40
CA ASN A 123 9.32 -9.63 -2.97
C ASN A 123 10.01 -10.61 -2.00
N HIS A 124 9.24 -11.47 -1.36
CA HIS A 124 9.72 -12.59 -0.54
C HIS A 124 9.79 -13.91 -1.33
N GLY A 125 9.44 -13.88 -2.62
CA GLY A 125 9.57 -15.04 -3.51
C GLY A 125 11.00 -15.31 -3.90
N THR A 126 11.19 -16.34 -4.70
CA THR A 126 12.50 -16.78 -5.23
C THR A 126 12.83 -16.24 -6.61
N GLU A 127 11.81 -15.74 -7.31
CA GLU A 127 11.94 -15.23 -8.68
C GLU A 127 11.72 -13.72 -8.73
N PRO A 128 12.34 -13.00 -9.67
CA PRO A 128 12.07 -11.60 -9.94
C PRO A 128 10.58 -11.40 -10.30
N PHE A 129 9.96 -10.36 -9.76
CA PHE A 129 8.57 -10.02 -10.02
C PHE A 129 8.47 -8.67 -10.73
N THR A 130 7.89 -8.66 -11.92
CA THR A 130 7.72 -7.45 -12.73
C THR A 130 6.33 -6.87 -12.54
N ILE A 131 6.27 -5.57 -12.27
CA ILE A 131 5.05 -4.77 -12.18
C ILE A 131 5.02 -3.83 -13.37
N MET A 132 3.88 -3.80 -14.06
CA MET A 132 3.59 -2.84 -15.13
C MET A 132 2.60 -1.78 -14.64
N SER A 133 2.58 -0.60 -15.29
CA SER A 133 1.56 0.40 -15.00
C SER A 133 0.17 -0.19 -15.24
N GLY A 134 -0.76 0.03 -14.30
CA GLY A 134 -2.10 -0.54 -14.31
C GLY A 134 -2.25 -1.89 -13.62
N ASP A 135 -1.16 -2.57 -13.26
CA ASP A 135 -1.23 -3.83 -12.49
C ASP A 135 -1.84 -3.61 -11.10
N ARG A 136 -2.66 -4.56 -10.66
CA ARG A 136 -3.24 -4.56 -9.33
C ARG A 136 -2.21 -5.03 -8.31
N ILE A 137 -1.73 -4.13 -7.46
CA ILE A 137 -0.60 -4.34 -6.54
C ILE A 137 -0.99 -4.43 -5.06
N GLY A 138 -2.19 -4.03 -4.71
CA GLY A 138 -2.71 -4.04 -3.35
C GLY A 138 -4.22 -3.88 -3.37
N GLN A 139 -4.80 -3.79 -2.19
CA GLN A 139 -6.21 -3.43 -2.01
C GLN A 139 -6.35 -2.45 -0.86
N ILE A 140 -7.35 -1.58 -0.96
CA ILE A 140 -7.70 -0.61 0.08
C ILE A 140 -9.00 -1.02 0.77
N VAL A 141 -9.03 -0.85 2.09
CA VAL A 141 -10.22 -1.11 2.93
C VAL A 141 -10.44 0.08 3.84
N LEU A 142 -11.64 0.65 3.81
CA LEU A 142 -12.04 1.70 4.74
C LEU A 142 -12.37 1.09 6.10
N ASN A 143 -11.79 1.64 7.17
CA ASN A 143 -12.05 1.21 8.55
C ASN A 143 -12.46 2.40 9.41
N LYS A 144 -13.29 2.13 10.41
CA LYS A 144 -13.58 3.07 11.48
C LYS A 144 -12.45 3.03 12.51
N VAL A 145 -12.05 4.19 13.02
CA VAL A 145 -10.98 4.32 14.01
C VAL A 145 -11.56 4.79 15.34
N GLU A 146 -11.28 4.04 16.39
CA GLU A 146 -11.54 4.46 17.76
C GLU A 146 -10.28 5.10 18.33
N ARG A 147 -10.41 6.27 18.96
CA ARG A 147 -9.30 6.97 19.61
C ARG A 147 -9.26 6.62 21.09
N ILE A 148 -8.06 6.33 21.61
CA ILE A 148 -7.83 6.05 23.02
C ILE A 148 -7.29 7.28 23.71
N GLU A 149 -7.66 7.45 24.96
CA GLU A 149 -7.02 8.38 25.91
C GLU A 149 -6.25 7.56 26.93
N TRP A 150 -4.99 7.90 27.13
CA TRP A 150 -4.15 7.23 28.10
C TRP A 150 -4.42 7.79 29.50
N LYS A 151 -4.66 6.89 30.47
CA LYS A 151 -4.66 7.22 31.89
C LYS A 151 -3.49 6.50 32.55
N GLU A 152 -2.50 7.24 32.98
CA GLU A 152 -1.37 6.69 33.70
C GLU A 152 -1.81 6.22 35.11
N VAL A 153 -1.42 5.01 35.48
CA VAL A 153 -1.74 4.39 36.77
C VAL A 153 -0.54 3.60 37.25
N ASP A 154 -0.41 3.44 38.59
CA ASP A 154 0.69 2.68 39.16
C ASP A 154 0.55 1.17 39.00
N ASN A 155 -0.69 0.66 38.90
CA ASN A 155 -0.97 -0.76 38.76
C ASN A 155 -2.15 -0.99 37.82
N LEU A 156 -2.09 -2.08 37.04
CA LEU A 156 -3.20 -2.58 36.23
C LEU A 156 -4.02 -3.59 37.05
N SER A 157 -5.28 -3.81 36.63
CA SER A 157 -6.13 -4.83 37.23
C SER A 157 -5.58 -6.24 36.97
N ASP A 158 -5.73 -7.14 37.96
CA ASP A 158 -5.35 -8.52 37.83
C ASP A 158 -6.23 -9.28 36.86
N THR A 159 -5.63 -10.24 36.13
CA THR A 159 -6.35 -11.15 35.26
C THR A 159 -5.82 -12.58 35.44
N ILE A 160 -6.60 -13.59 35.06
CA ILE A 160 -6.16 -15.02 35.09
C ILE A 160 -4.89 -15.22 34.24
N ARG A 161 -4.72 -14.48 33.15
CA ARG A 161 -3.54 -14.56 32.28
C ARG A 161 -2.33 -13.84 32.89
N GLY A 162 -2.55 -12.76 33.64
CA GLY A 162 -1.49 -11.89 34.16
C GLY A 162 -0.53 -11.45 33.07
N GLU A 163 0.77 -11.57 33.32
CA GLU A 163 1.85 -11.21 32.39
C GLU A 163 2.19 -12.31 31.36
N GLY A 164 1.46 -13.41 31.36
CA GLY A 164 1.71 -14.54 30.48
C GLY A 164 1.60 -14.19 28.97
N GLY A 165 2.69 -14.37 28.23
CA GLY A 165 2.79 -14.12 26.78
C GLY A 165 3.66 -15.18 26.09
N PHE A 166 3.95 -14.97 24.81
CA PHE A 166 4.90 -15.77 24.00
C PHE A 166 4.70 -17.30 24.11
N GLY A 167 3.46 -17.77 24.09
CA GLY A 167 3.13 -19.18 24.16
C GLY A 167 2.95 -19.73 25.59
N SER A 168 2.73 -18.89 26.60
CA SER A 168 2.49 -19.29 28.01
C SER A 168 1.27 -20.23 28.18
N THR A 169 0.38 -20.32 27.19
CA THR A 169 -0.79 -21.22 27.17
C THR A 169 -0.49 -22.59 26.58
N GLY A 170 0.76 -22.89 26.25
CA GLY A 170 1.19 -24.15 25.63
C GLY A 170 0.90 -24.24 24.14
N LYS A 171 1.28 -25.38 23.53
CA LYS A 171 0.94 -25.76 22.15
C LYS A 171 -0.36 -26.53 22.14
#